data_dfdc3efe004cd44986309f806bfde3af
#
_entry.id   dfdc3efe004cd44986309f806bfde3af
#
_cell.length_a   1.000
_cell.length_b   1.000
_cell.length_c   1.000
_cell.angle_alpha   90.00
_cell.angle_beta   90.00
_cell.angle_gamma   90.00
#
_symmetry.space_group_name_H-M   'P 1'
#
loop_
_entity.id
_entity.type
_entity.pdbx_description
1 polymer ?
#
loop_
_entity_poly.entity_id
_entity_poly.type
_entity_poly.pdbx_seq_one_letter_code
_entity_poly.pdbx_strand_id
1 'polypeptide(L)'
;MAPSIIASIILVSYKRTMHLTTKKTIAKMTNLERLFAFCILLLITCSKHHLIISSCLASSDIPADKIIEQKLDQVLKLPGQNFNLSFAHYSGYITVNASAGKAFFYWFVESAEDPSSKPLALWLNGGPACSSIAFGEAEEIGPFRPTADGKSVYLNPYAWNQVANIIFVESPAGTGFSYSNTSSDLYNTGDRSTGKDNLAFILGWLERFPQYKGRDFYLLGESYGGHFVPQLSTLIIRHNKAAATKINFKGILIGNVLIDDYHDQLGIFDFLWTVGLISDTALKLLKENCAHEPYLNASSECGNAHNFAANEIGSIDYYSLYTPKCTSSSSTTSNLLSKRWPTLLRSQSYDPCTEAHSIIYFNLPEVQQALHVRGSPVKWETCGLTVHYAWKDSARSLLNTIKELTTSGIRIWIYSGNTDAVIAITSTRYSLRALNLPTVGSYLPWYEDGEVGGWTQQYEGLTFVAVNAAGHEVPLHKPQQALTIFKAFLAGTPLATSKQFSDY
;
A
#
# COMPACT_ATOMS: atom_id res chain seq x y z
N MET A 1 12.81 -24.87 -26.48
CA MET A 1 12.87 -26.31 -26.16
C MET A 1 14.27 -26.80 -26.41
N ALA A 2 14.96 -27.35 -25.39
CA ALA A 2 16.00 -28.34 -25.46
C ALA A 2 17.41 -28.05 -24.93
N PRO A 3 17.62 -27.57 -23.70
CA PRO A 3 18.82 -27.99 -22.97
C PRO A 3 18.55 -28.99 -21.83
N SER A 4 17.33 -29.08 -21.31
CA SER A 4 17.02 -29.97 -20.16
C SER A 4 16.90 -31.46 -20.51
N ILE A 5 16.52 -31.81 -21.74
CA ILE A 5 16.34 -33.20 -22.17
C ILE A 5 17.69 -33.86 -22.45
N ILE A 6 18.67 -33.13 -22.97
CA ILE A 6 20.02 -33.65 -23.26
C ILE A 6 20.77 -33.93 -21.95
N ALA A 7 20.65 -33.10 -20.93
CA ALA A 7 21.25 -33.30 -19.61
C ALA A 7 20.70 -34.55 -18.91
N SER A 8 19.41 -34.82 -19.04
CA SER A 8 18.77 -36.02 -18.43
C SER A 8 19.18 -37.32 -19.12
N ILE A 9 19.37 -37.30 -20.45
CA ILE A 9 19.80 -38.49 -21.20
C ILE A 9 21.26 -38.86 -20.90
N ILE A 10 22.12 -37.84 -20.78
CA ILE A 10 23.54 -38.02 -20.43
C ILE A 10 23.68 -38.56 -18.99
N LEU A 11 22.85 -38.07 -18.06
CA LEU A 11 22.91 -38.55 -16.66
C LEU A 11 22.43 -39.98 -16.47
N VAL A 12 21.41 -40.42 -17.23
CA VAL A 12 20.91 -41.78 -17.19
C VAL A 12 21.89 -42.77 -17.86
N SER A 13 22.51 -42.38 -18.98
CA SER A 13 23.54 -43.16 -19.65
C SER A 13 24.79 -43.32 -18.78
N TYR A 14 25.23 -42.25 -18.11
CA TYR A 14 26.38 -42.27 -17.22
C TYR A 14 26.15 -43.16 -15.96
N LYS A 15 24.95 -43.11 -15.36
CA LYS A 15 24.60 -43.99 -14.24
C LYS A 15 24.57 -45.51 -14.62
N ARG A 16 24.14 -45.84 -15.83
CA ARG A 16 24.04 -47.21 -16.30
C ARG A 16 25.42 -47.83 -16.63
N THR A 17 26.32 -47.02 -17.18
CA THR A 17 27.70 -47.44 -17.50
C THR A 17 28.55 -47.57 -16.24
N MET A 18 28.39 -46.73 -15.23
CA MET A 18 29.11 -46.82 -13.96
C MET A 18 28.71 -48.05 -13.11
N HIS A 19 27.47 -48.50 -13.21
CA HIS A 19 27.01 -49.66 -12.38
C HIS A 19 27.49 -51.02 -12.91
N LEU A 20 27.86 -51.13 -14.18
CA LEU A 20 28.36 -52.37 -14.82
C LEU A 20 29.89 -52.51 -14.78
N THR A 21 30.63 -51.41 -14.69
CA THR A 21 32.11 -51.43 -14.68
C THR A 21 32.70 -51.56 -13.29
N THR A 22 32.00 -51.09 -12.24
CA THR A 22 32.57 -51.02 -10.89
C THR A 22 32.71 -52.37 -10.16
N LYS A 23 31.84 -53.35 -10.45
CA LYS A 23 31.94 -54.67 -9.74
C LYS A 23 33.05 -55.58 -10.24
N LYS A 24 33.52 -55.46 -11.48
CA LYS A 24 34.59 -56.32 -12.03
C LYS A 24 36.00 -55.70 -11.87
N THR A 25 36.12 -54.36 -11.76
CA THR A 25 37.40 -53.66 -11.67
C THR A 25 37.94 -53.60 -10.25
N ILE A 26 37.05 -53.47 -9.25
CA ILE A 26 37.45 -53.35 -7.82
C ILE A 26 38.04 -54.67 -7.31
N ALA A 27 37.68 -55.82 -7.88
CA ALA A 27 38.19 -57.14 -7.43
C ALA A 27 39.67 -57.42 -7.81
N LYS A 28 40.27 -56.65 -8.68
CA LYS A 28 41.69 -56.81 -9.14
C LYS A 28 42.63 -55.68 -8.66
N MET A 29 42.16 -54.73 -7.87
CA MET A 29 43.00 -53.65 -7.36
C MET A 29 43.76 -54.06 -6.11
N THR A 30 45.00 -53.64 -5.99
CA THR A 30 45.80 -53.77 -4.78
C THR A 30 45.23 -52.91 -3.64
N ASN A 31 45.57 -53.23 -2.40
CA ASN A 31 45.07 -52.50 -1.22
C ASN A 31 45.44 -51.01 -1.26
N LEU A 32 46.55 -50.64 -1.90
CA LEU A 32 47.04 -49.28 -2.06
C LEU A 32 46.15 -48.50 -3.09
N GLU A 33 45.80 -49.14 -4.20
CA GLU A 33 44.94 -48.55 -5.22
C GLU A 33 43.49 -48.35 -4.73
N ARG A 34 43.01 -49.26 -3.86
CA ARG A 34 41.70 -49.11 -3.19
C ARG A 34 41.70 -47.94 -2.23
N LEU A 35 42.78 -47.75 -1.46
CA LEU A 35 42.94 -46.62 -0.55
C LEU A 35 42.96 -45.29 -1.33
N PHE A 36 43.69 -45.23 -2.44
CA PHE A 36 43.81 -44.08 -3.31
C PHE A 36 42.45 -43.73 -3.97
N ALA A 37 41.73 -44.71 -4.46
CA ALA A 37 40.38 -44.54 -5.02
C ALA A 37 39.40 -44.03 -3.97
N PHE A 38 39.48 -44.52 -2.74
CA PHE A 38 38.64 -44.10 -1.62
C PHE A 38 38.98 -42.65 -1.17
N CYS A 39 40.25 -42.27 -1.15
CA CYS A 39 40.66 -40.89 -0.88
C CYS A 39 40.20 -39.91 -1.98
N ILE A 40 40.29 -40.30 -3.24
CA ILE A 40 39.76 -39.47 -4.36
C ILE A 40 38.23 -39.34 -4.28
N LEU A 41 37.52 -40.41 -3.91
CA LEU A 41 36.06 -40.36 -3.75
C LEU A 41 35.67 -39.44 -2.56
N LEU A 42 36.41 -39.50 -1.47
CA LEU A 42 36.26 -38.60 -0.31
C LEU A 42 36.56 -37.12 -0.68
N LEU A 43 37.62 -36.87 -1.46
CA LEU A 43 37.95 -35.52 -1.95
C LEU A 43 36.83 -34.97 -2.90
N ILE A 44 36.28 -35.81 -3.78
CA ILE A 44 35.19 -35.43 -4.67
C ILE A 44 33.88 -35.19 -3.88
N THR A 45 33.61 -35.97 -2.85
CA THR A 45 32.44 -35.79 -1.98
C THR A 45 32.63 -34.54 -1.07
N CYS A 46 33.81 -34.31 -0.50
CA CYS A 46 34.16 -33.09 0.23
C CYS A 46 34.06 -31.84 -0.68
N SER A 47 34.60 -31.93 -1.90
CA SER A 47 34.48 -30.82 -2.88
C SER A 47 33.04 -30.54 -3.30
N LYS A 48 32.20 -31.58 -3.46
CA LYS A 48 30.75 -31.39 -3.71
C LYS A 48 30.02 -30.85 -2.48
N HIS A 49 30.37 -31.29 -1.28
CA HIS A 49 29.83 -30.70 -0.04
C HIS A 49 30.31 -29.25 0.15
N HIS A 50 31.55 -28.92 -0.18
CA HIS A 50 32.04 -27.54 -0.16
C HIS A 50 31.32 -26.66 -1.20
N LEU A 51 31.03 -27.18 -2.41
CA LEU A 51 30.24 -26.45 -3.42
C LEU A 51 28.76 -26.32 -3.02
N ILE A 52 28.17 -27.33 -2.35
CA ILE A 52 26.79 -27.26 -1.85
C ILE A 52 26.73 -26.34 -0.61
N ILE A 53 27.71 -26.39 0.27
CA ILE A 53 27.81 -25.45 1.41
C ILE A 53 28.09 -24.03 0.91
N SER A 54 28.94 -23.84 -0.12
CA SER A 54 29.17 -22.53 -0.72
C SER A 54 27.94 -22.01 -1.48
N SER A 55 27.10 -22.85 -2.08
CA SER A 55 25.84 -22.44 -2.69
C SER A 55 24.69 -22.27 -1.68
N CYS A 56 24.75 -22.90 -0.49
CA CYS A 56 23.86 -22.61 0.63
C CYS A 56 24.32 -21.40 1.46
N LEU A 57 25.58 -20.98 1.37
CA LEU A 57 26.11 -19.76 1.97
C LEU A 57 26.01 -18.54 1.04
N ALA A 58 25.45 -18.69 -0.16
CA ALA A 58 24.94 -17.56 -0.94
C ALA A 58 23.58 -17.06 -0.40
N SER A 59 23.33 -17.14 0.91
CA SER A 59 22.23 -16.51 1.60
C SER A 59 22.69 -15.15 2.10
N SER A 60 22.27 -14.09 1.40
CA SER A 60 22.21 -12.71 1.85
C SER A 60 23.44 -12.19 2.60
N ASP A 61 24.36 -11.55 1.89
CA ASP A 61 25.41 -10.67 2.46
C ASP A 61 24.78 -9.41 3.12
N ILE A 62 23.81 -9.61 4.02
CA ILE A 62 23.28 -8.50 4.82
C ILE A 62 24.36 -8.17 5.85
N PRO A 63 24.87 -6.93 5.91
CA PRO A 63 25.84 -6.52 6.92
C PRO A 63 25.33 -6.81 8.34
N ALA A 64 26.20 -7.25 9.22
CA ALA A 64 25.81 -7.67 10.57
C ALA A 64 25.13 -6.55 11.38
N ASP A 65 25.54 -5.30 11.19
CA ASP A 65 24.90 -4.13 11.78
C ASP A 65 23.44 -3.97 11.31
N LYS A 66 23.14 -4.25 10.04
CA LYS A 66 21.79 -4.18 9.51
C LYS A 66 20.89 -5.30 10.04
N ILE A 67 21.44 -6.48 10.26
CA ILE A 67 20.71 -7.58 10.93
C ILE A 67 20.33 -7.17 12.35
N ILE A 68 21.24 -6.51 13.08
CA ILE A 68 20.97 -6.02 14.43
C ILE A 68 19.89 -4.93 14.40
N GLU A 69 19.99 -3.95 13.49
CA GLU A 69 18.99 -2.89 13.33
C GLU A 69 17.61 -3.47 13.01
N GLN A 70 17.51 -4.43 12.07
CA GLN A 70 16.24 -5.09 11.73
C GLN A 70 15.65 -5.86 12.92
N LYS A 71 16.49 -6.52 13.72
CA LYS A 71 16.03 -7.21 14.95
C LYS A 71 15.48 -6.24 16.01
N LEU A 72 16.04 -5.04 16.09
CA LEU A 72 15.55 -3.99 16.99
C LEU A 72 14.20 -3.42 16.50
N ASP A 73 13.97 -3.40 15.20
CA ASP A 73 12.71 -2.96 14.60
C ASP A 73 11.66 -4.08 14.56
N GLN A 74 12.03 -5.35 14.78
CA GLN A 74 11.12 -6.49 14.68
C GLN A 74 10.05 -6.47 15.78
N VAL A 75 8.78 -6.43 15.39
CA VAL A 75 7.65 -6.56 16.29
C VAL A 75 7.35 -8.04 16.47
N LEU A 76 7.52 -8.55 17.69
CA LEU A 76 7.34 -9.97 17.98
C LEU A 76 5.88 -10.35 18.21
N LYS A 77 5.12 -9.44 18.84
CA LYS A 77 3.71 -9.64 19.13
C LYS A 77 3.06 -8.31 19.49
N LEU A 78 1.86 -8.08 18.96
CA LEU A 78 1.04 -6.93 19.35
C LEU A 78 0.26 -7.23 20.62
N PRO A 79 0.03 -6.24 21.50
CA PRO A 79 -0.90 -6.36 22.61
C PRO A 79 -2.29 -6.82 22.14
N GLY A 80 -2.87 -7.79 22.87
CA GLY A 80 -4.17 -8.36 22.50
C GLY A 80 -4.18 -9.29 21.28
N GLN A 81 -3.05 -9.51 20.62
CA GLN A 81 -2.94 -10.50 19.54
C GLN A 81 -3.01 -11.92 20.13
N ASN A 82 -4.01 -12.69 19.74
CA ASN A 82 -4.26 -14.05 20.21
C ASN A 82 -4.14 -15.13 19.12
N PHE A 83 -3.47 -14.79 18.02
CA PHE A 83 -3.22 -15.64 16.86
C PHE A 83 -1.73 -15.62 16.48
N ASN A 84 -1.27 -16.66 15.76
CA ASN A 84 0.07 -16.73 15.22
C ASN A 84 0.11 -16.13 13.82
N LEU A 85 1.27 -15.54 13.46
CA LEU A 85 1.53 -15.00 12.14
C LEU A 85 2.39 -15.97 11.32
N SER A 86 2.18 -16.01 10.00
CA SER A 86 3.06 -16.67 9.03
C SER A 86 4.14 -15.74 8.46
N PHE A 87 4.13 -14.46 8.84
CA PHE A 87 5.00 -13.40 8.33
C PHE A 87 5.62 -12.60 9.48
N ALA A 88 6.76 -11.96 9.21
CA ALA A 88 7.35 -11.01 10.13
C ALA A 88 6.85 -9.59 9.85
N HIS A 89 6.91 -8.75 10.88
CA HIS A 89 6.65 -7.32 10.73
C HIS A 89 7.59 -6.50 11.62
N TYR A 90 7.84 -5.27 11.18
CA TYR A 90 8.85 -4.40 11.74
C TYR A 90 8.32 -2.98 11.85
N SER A 91 8.66 -2.27 12.88
CA SER A 91 8.33 -0.85 13.05
C SER A 91 9.47 -0.09 13.69
N GLY A 92 9.61 1.16 13.31
CA GLY A 92 10.70 2.00 13.78
C GLY A 92 10.78 3.31 13.02
N TYR A 93 11.96 3.90 13.01
CA TYR A 93 12.19 5.21 12.43
C TYR A 93 13.32 5.21 11.40
N ILE A 94 13.08 5.92 10.29
CA ILE A 94 14.12 6.28 9.34
C ILE A 94 14.35 7.79 9.40
N THR A 95 15.59 8.20 9.65
CA THR A 95 15.98 9.61 9.60
C THR A 95 15.94 10.11 8.18
N VAL A 96 15.12 11.14 7.91
CA VAL A 96 14.98 11.75 6.59
C VAL A 96 15.77 13.06 6.46
N ASN A 97 16.03 13.73 7.59
CA ASN A 97 16.87 14.92 7.65
C ASN A 97 17.62 14.96 9.00
N ALA A 98 18.89 14.60 9.00
CA ALA A 98 19.71 14.54 10.22
C ALA A 98 19.94 15.92 10.86
N SER A 99 20.11 16.98 10.06
CA SER A 99 20.36 18.34 10.58
C SER A 99 19.14 18.93 11.30
N ALA A 100 17.92 18.58 10.87
CA ALA A 100 16.68 18.97 11.53
C ALA A 100 16.25 17.99 12.63
N GLY A 101 16.90 16.82 12.72
CA GLY A 101 16.48 15.72 13.58
C GLY A 101 15.10 15.19 13.19
N LYS A 102 14.82 15.12 11.88
CA LYS A 102 13.55 14.70 11.33
C LYS A 102 13.59 13.22 11.01
N ALA A 103 12.59 12.46 11.48
CA ALA A 103 12.47 11.03 11.21
C ALA A 103 11.01 10.64 10.98
N PHE A 104 10.81 9.70 10.04
CA PHE A 104 9.51 9.14 9.74
C PHE A 104 9.36 7.79 10.39
N PHE A 105 8.22 7.58 11.04
CA PHE A 105 7.79 6.30 11.55
C PHE A 105 7.27 5.44 10.41
N TYR A 106 7.61 4.15 10.45
CA TYR A 106 7.10 3.17 9.52
C TYR A 106 6.63 1.90 10.23
N TRP A 107 5.68 1.23 9.60
CA TRP A 107 5.34 -0.14 9.89
C TRP A 107 5.47 -0.96 8.62
N PHE A 108 6.37 -1.92 8.63
CA PHE A 108 6.63 -2.81 7.52
C PHE A 108 6.08 -4.19 7.82
N VAL A 109 5.31 -4.74 6.90
CA VAL A 109 4.68 -6.06 6.99
C VAL A 109 5.15 -6.90 5.81
N GLU A 110 5.79 -8.03 6.10
CA GLU A 110 6.20 -8.97 5.06
C GLU A 110 4.99 -9.68 4.46
N SER A 111 5.16 -10.19 3.24
CA SER A 111 4.15 -11.01 2.60
C SER A 111 3.89 -12.29 3.41
N ALA A 112 2.62 -12.67 3.52
CA ALA A 112 2.20 -13.88 4.24
C ALA A 112 2.73 -15.17 3.60
N GLU A 113 3.04 -15.12 2.29
CA GLU A 113 3.59 -16.23 1.51
C GLU A 113 4.84 -15.78 0.75
N ASP A 114 5.95 -16.48 0.96
CA ASP A 114 7.23 -16.28 0.27
C ASP A 114 7.65 -14.80 0.13
N PRO A 115 7.90 -14.09 1.24
CA PRO A 115 8.26 -12.67 1.21
C PRO A 115 9.53 -12.40 0.39
N SER A 116 10.37 -13.43 0.21
CA SER A 116 11.61 -13.33 -0.56
C SER A 116 11.39 -13.14 -2.06
N SER A 117 10.26 -13.54 -2.63
CA SER A 117 9.91 -13.38 -4.05
C SER A 117 8.90 -12.27 -4.34
N LYS A 118 8.11 -11.87 -3.34
CA LYS A 118 7.03 -10.90 -3.55
C LYS A 118 7.56 -9.47 -3.75
N PRO A 119 6.84 -8.61 -4.49
CA PRO A 119 7.21 -7.21 -4.68
C PRO A 119 7.14 -6.44 -3.38
N LEU A 120 7.76 -5.26 -3.38
CA LEU A 120 7.71 -4.27 -2.29
C LEU A 120 6.78 -3.14 -2.69
N ALA A 121 5.87 -2.75 -1.81
CA ALA A 121 4.97 -1.62 -1.99
C ALA A 121 5.08 -0.65 -0.81
N LEU A 122 4.95 0.64 -1.07
CA LEU A 122 4.88 1.68 -0.06
C LEU A 122 3.54 2.38 -0.18
N TRP A 123 2.79 2.45 0.93
CA TRP A 123 1.49 3.08 1.05
C TRP A 123 1.58 4.45 1.74
N LEU A 124 0.89 5.43 1.16
CA LEU A 124 0.76 6.79 1.68
C LEU A 124 -0.72 7.21 1.69
N ASN A 125 -1.31 7.39 2.87
CA ASN A 125 -2.60 8.05 3.00
C ASN A 125 -2.48 9.55 2.77
N GLY A 126 -3.60 10.19 2.54
CA GLY A 126 -3.70 11.59 2.19
C GLY A 126 -3.78 12.56 3.37
N GLY A 127 -4.83 13.31 3.43
CA GLY A 127 -5.07 14.38 4.39
C GLY A 127 -4.95 15.78 3.77
N PRO A 128 -3.75 16.42 3.58
CA PRO A 128 -2.41 15.94 3.94
C PRO A 128 -2.19 15.73 5.42
N ALA A 129 -1.17 14.94 5.76
CA ALA A 129 -0.77 14.62 7.12
C ALA A 129 -1.72 13.67 7.88
N CYS A 130 -2.41 12.74 7.19
CA CYS A 130 -3.13 11.65 7.82
C CYS A 130 -2.27 10.36 7.85
N SER A 131 -2.46 9.56 8.88
CA SER A 131 -1.61 8.42 9.23
C SER A 131 -1.88 7.21 8.33
N SER A 132 -0.85 6.70 7.68
CA SER A 132 -0.91 5.42 6.96
C SER A 132 -1.01 4.21 7.91
N ILE A 133 -0.75 4.39 9.19
CA ILE A 133 -0.95 3.36 10.22
C ILE A 133 -2.44 3.30 10.60
N ALA A 134 -3.10 4.47 10.76
CA ALA A 134 -4.52 4.54 11.08
C ALA A 134 -5.37 3.90 9.99
N PHE A 135 -5.25 4.47 8.80
CA PHE A 135 -6.11 4.13 7.67
C PHE A 135 -5.53 2.93 6.90
N GLY A 136 -4.39 3.10 6.23
CA GLY A 136 -3.81 2.07 5.38
C GLY A 136 -3.60 0.73 6.07
N GLU A 137 -2.93 0.72 7.23
CA GLU A 137 -2.64 -0.52 7.94
C GLU A 137 -3.86 -1.04 8.71
N ALA A 138 -4.44 -0.22 9.60
CA ALA A 138 -5.41 -0.71 10.56
C ALA A 138 -6.85 -0.79 10.02
N GLU A 139 -7.17 -0.08 8.93
CA GLU A 139 -8.55 0.02 8.44
C GLU A 139 -8.73 -0.47 7.01
N GLU A 140 -7.69 -0.40 6.17
CA GLU A 140 -7.83 -0.66 4.75
C GLU A 140 -7.15 -1.96 4.29
N ILE A 141 -5.84 -1.90 4.10
CA ILE A 141 -5.09 -2.92 3.37
C ILE A 141 -4.16 -3.77 4.22
N GLY A 142 -3.90 -3.34 5.45
CA GLY A 142 -3.02 -4.07 6.37
C GLY A 142 -3.67 -5.28 7.04
N PRO A 143 -2.87 -6.14 7.64
CA PRO A 143 -3.36 -7.37 8.26
C PRO A 143 -3.97 -7.21 9.64
N PHE A 144 -3.70 -6.13 10.38
CA PHE A 144 -4.11 -5.98 11.77
C PHE A 144 -5.24 -4.97 11.92
N ARG A 145 -6.39 -5.42 12.40
CA ARG A 145 -7.54 -4.57 12.66
C ARG A 145 -7.81 -4.48 14.15
N PRO A 146 -7.79 -3.30 14.77
CA PRO A 146 -8.20 -3.12 16.15
C PRO A 146 -9.66 -3.52 16.37
N THR A 147 -9.94 -4.16 17.50
CA THR A 147 -11.30 -4.51 17.90
C THR A 147 -12.03 -3.30 18.48
N ALA A 148 -13.36 -3.36 18.54
CA ALA A 148 -14.22 -2.27 19.01
C ALA A 148 -13.93 -1.81 20.46
N ASP A 149 -13.31 -2.66 21.28
CA ASP A 149 -12.86 -2.28 22.63
C ASP A 149 -11.48 -1.62 22.65
N GLY A 150 -10.80 -1.56 21.49
CA GLY A 150 -9.46 -1.01 21.32
C GLY A 150 -8.37 -1.74 22.10
N LYS A 151 -8.58 -3.00 22.53
CA LYS A 151 -7.63 -3.73 23.39
C LYS A 151 -6.96 -4.92 22.69
N SER A 152 -7.47 -5.33 21.57
CA SER A 152 -6.96 -6.46 20.81
C SER A 152 -7.03 -6.19 19.31
N VAL A 153 -6.41 -7.09 18.53
CA VAL A 153 -6.42 -7.05 17.08
C VAL A 153 -6.90 -8.39 16.51
N TYR A 154 -7.51 -8.35 15.34
CA TYR A 154 -7.86 -9.51 14.53
C TYR A 154 -7.28 -9.38 13.12
N LEU A 155 -7.17 -10.50 12.40
CA LEU A 155 -6.62 -10.50 11.05
C LEU A 155 -7.65 -10.06 10.01
N ASN A 156 -7.22 -9.20 9.12
CA ASN A 156 -7.95 -8.85 7.89
C ASN A 156 -7.78 -9.99 6.86
N PRO A 157 -8.85 -10.70 6.48
CA PRO A 157 -8.76 -11.80 5.51
C PRO A 157 -8.45 -11.32 4.08
N TYR A 158 -8.55 -10.02 3.80
CA TYR A 158 -8.26 -9.40 2.51
C TYR A 158 -7.03 -8.50 2.54
N ALA A 159 -6.15 -8.70 3.52
CA ALA A 159 -4.93 -7.92 3.63
C ALA A 159 -4.05 -8.07 2.39
N TRP A 160 -3.47 -6.96 1.92
CA TRP A 160 -2.68 -6.93 0.70
C TRP A 160 -1.29 -7.56 0.86
N ASN A 161 -0.87 -7.81 2.09
CA ASN A 161 0.34 -8.59 2.35
C ASN A 161 0.22 -10.07 1.96
N GLN A 162 -0.92 -10.54 1.47
CA GLN A 162 -1.03 -11.84 0.81
C GLN A 162 -0.20 -11.91 -0.48
N VAL A 163 0.04 -10.77 -1.15
CA VAL A 163 0.68 -10.74 -2.47
C VAL A 163 1.86 -9.79 -2.59
N ALA A 164 2.15 -9.00 -1.56
CA ALA A 164 3.26 -8.03 -1.55
C ALA A 164 3.82 -7.84 -0.13
N ASN A 165 5.06 -7.38 -0.04
CA ASN A 165 5.61 -6.81 1.18
C ASN A 165 5.21 -5.33 1.22
N ILE A 166 4.67 -4.82 2.35
CA ILE A 166 4.07 -3.49 2.40
C ILE A 166 4.71 -2.64 3.50
N ILE A 167 5.12 -1.43 3.13
CA ILE A 167 5.59 -0.40 4.05
C ILE A 167 4.48 0.64 4.20
N PHE A 168 4.02 0.86 5.42
CA PHE A 168 3.14 1.96 5.79
C PHE A 168 4.01 3.06 6.42
N VAL A 169 3.90 4.29 5.91
CA VAL A 169 4.74 5.42 6.38
C VAL A 169 3.86 6.55 6.86
N GLU A 170 4.11 7.02 8.07
CA GLU A 170 3.50 8.26 8.56
C GLU A 170 4.29 9.46 8.03
N SER A 171 3.77 10.13 7.04
CA SER A 171 4.41 11.23 6.31
C SER A 171 3.43 12.40 6.13
N PRO A 172 3.94 13.64 6.34
CA PRO A 172 5.28 14.06 6.77
C PRO A 172 5.52 13.98 8.28
N ALA A 173 6.61 14.59 8.77
CA ALA A 173 6.84 14.77 10.20
C ALA A 173 5.71 15.57 10.85
N GLY A 174 5.23 15.11 12.01
CA GLY A 174 4.03 15.63 12.68
C GLY A 174 2.74 14.88 12.34
N THR A 175 2.85 13.82 11.50
CA THR A 175 1.81 12.83 11.26
C THR A 175 2.05 11.65 12.18
N GLY A 176 1.06 11.26 12.97
CA GLY A 176 1.13 10.12 13.88
C GLY A 176 2.39 10.16 14.76
N PHE A 177 3.20 9.13 14.70
CA PHE A 177 4.45 9.02 15.48
C PHE A 177 5.67 9.66 14.80
N SER A 178 5.55 10.15 13.57
CA SER A 178 6.64 10.83 12.86
C SER A 178 6.91 12.21 13.42
N TYR A 179 8.20 12.58 13.57
CA TYR A 179 8.59 13.79 14.28
C TYR A 179 9.71 14.58 13.60
N SER A 180 9.85 15.85 14.01
CA SER A 180 11.04 16.67 13.81
C SER A 180 11.48 17.27 15.15
N ASN A 181 12.80 17.33 15.41
CA ASN A 181 13.34 18.08 16.55
C ASN A 181 13.35 19.60 16.28
N THR A 182 13.07 20.00 15.06
CA THR A 182 12.95 21.40 14.63
C THR A 182 11.49 21.78 14.50
N SER A 183 10.94 22.47 15.49
CA SER A 183 9.51 22.78 15.56
C SER A 183 8.96 23.57 14.36
N SER A 184 9.79 24.41 13.75
CA SER A 184 9.40 25.16 12.54
C SER A 184 9.09 24.26 11.33
N ASP A 185 9.54 23.01 11.30
CA ASP A 185 9.24 22.08 10.22
C ASP A 185 7.73 21.75 10.16
N LEU A 186 7.05 21.72 11.31
CA LEU A 186 5.62 21.43 11.40
C LEU A 186 4.76 22.56 10.79
N TYR A 187 5.32 23.76 10.68
CA TYR A 187 4.64 24.95 10.15
C TYR A 187 5.13 25.36 8.75
N ASN A 188 6.17 24.71 8.23
CA ASN A 188 6.78 25.01 6.92
C ASN A 188 6.90 23.78 6.03
N THR A 189 5.94 22.86 6.15
CA THR A 189 5.87 21.68 5.30
C THR A 189 4.90 21.88 4.13
N GLY A 190 5.04 21.03 3.12
CA GLY A 190 4.22 21.05 1.91
C GLY A 190 4.68 19.97 0.94
N ASP A 191 4.13 19.94 -0.27
CA ASP A 191 4.35 18.89 -1.27
C ASP A 191 5.84 18.67 -1.57
N ARG A 192 6.59 19.76 -1.79
CA ARG A 192 8.01 19.67 -2.19
C ARG A 192 8.91 19.12 -1.10
N SER A 193 8.70 19.55 0.15
CA SER A 193 9.48 19.06 1.28
C SER A 193 9.14 17.60 1.56
N THR A 194 7.85 17.26 1.56
CA THR A 194 7.33 15.91 1.79
C THR A 194 7.83 14.93 0.72
N GLY A 195 7.81 15.32 -0.56
CA GLY A 195 8.35 14.48 -1.63
C GLY A 195 9.83 14.17 -1.47
N LYS A 196 10.66 15.16 -1.07
CA LYS A 196 12.10 14.95 -0.80
C LYS A 196 12.33 14.04 0.42
N ASP A 197 11.60 14.28 1.49
CA ASP A 197 11.70 13.49 2.72
C ASP A 197 11.24 12.05 2.48
N ASN A 198 10.19 11.82 1.68
CA ASN A 198 9.73 10.49 1.28
C ASN A 198 10.77 9.75 0.42
N LEU A 199 11.46 10.44 -0.50
CA LEU A 199 12.56 9.82 -1.24
C LEU A 199 13.73 9.45 -0.30
N ALA A 200 14.10 10.36 0.61
CA ALA A 200 15.13 10.09 1.62
C ALA A 200 14.74 8.91 2.53
N PHE A 201 13.46 8.81 2.89
CA PHE A 201 12.91 7.67 3.62
C PHE A 201 13.13 6.35 2.86
N ILE A 202 12.71 6.27 1.59
CA ILE A 202 12.85 5.06 0.77
C ILE A 202 14.32 4.64 0.69
N LEU A 203 15.22 5.58 0.43
CA LEU A 203 16.65 5.28 0.33
C LEU A 203 17.22 4.79 1.68
N GLY A 204 16.89 5.46 2.78
CA GLY A 204 17.31 5.04 4.13
C GLY A 204 16.71 3.70 4.55
N TRP A 205 15.45 3.44 4.19
CA TRP A 205 14.80 2.16 4.47
C TRP A 205 15.44 1.00 3.68
N LEU A 206 15.80 1.21 2.42
CA LEU A 206 16.51 0.22 1.61
C LEU A 206 17.97 -0.02 2.12
N GLU A 207 18.59 0.93 2.81
CA GLU A 207 19.84 0.69 3.53
C GLU A 207 19.61 -0.12 4.83
N ARG A 208 18.47 0.07 5.51
CA ARG A 208 18.07 -0.70 6.70
C ARG A 208 17.72 -2.14 6.33
N PHE A 209 17.04 -2.35 5.18
CA PHE A 209 16.58 -3.64 4.67
C PHE A 209 17.20 -3.93 3.29
N PRO A 210 18.53 -4.15 3.19
CA PRO A 210 19.22 -4.28 1.91
C PRO A 210 18.77 -5.48 1.07
N GLN A 211 18.16 -6.51 1.67
CA GLN A 211 17.57 -7.66 0.98
C GLN A 211 16.40 -7.30 0.05
N TYR A 212 15.84 -6.09 0.20
CA TYR A 212 14.79 -5.57 -0.68
C TYR A 212 15.33 -4.66 -1.79
N LYS A 213 16.64 -4.35 -1.83
CA LYS A 213 17.26 -3.62 -2.95
C LYS A 213 17.06 -4.41 -4.25
N GLY A 214 16.66 -3.70 -5.32
CA GLY A 214 16.39 -4.33 -6.62
C GLY A 214 15.06 -5.08 -6.75
N ARG A 215 14.30 -5.21 -5.66
CA ARG A 215 12.94 -5.76 -5.68
C ARG A 215 12.02 -4.87 -6.51
N ASP A 216 11.07 -5.46 -7.25
CA ASP A 216 10.00 -4.70 -7.91
C ASP A 216 9.31 -3.82 -6.88
N PHE A 217 9.32 -2.51 -7.12
CA PHE A 217 8.85 -1.51 -6.17
C PHE A 217 7.66 -0.75 -6.73
N TYR A 218 6.63 -0.58 -5.90
CA TYR A 218 5.40 0.12 -6.23
C TYR A 218 5.08 1.19 -5.20
N LEU A 219 4.50 2.31 -5.65
CA LEU A 219 3.90 3.31 -4.77
C LEU A 219 2.38 3.20 -4.81
N LEU A 220 1.79 3.22 -3.64
CA LEU A 220 0.36 3.14 -3.42
C LEU A 220 -0.08 4.38 -2.65
N GLY A 221 -1.33 4.82 -2.84
CA GLY A 221 -1.84 5.93 -2.05
C GLY A 221 -3.31 6.20 -2.26
N GLU A 222 -3.85 7.11 -1.45
CA GLU A 222 -5.26 7.46 -1.42
C GLU A 222 -5.44 8.95 -1.12
N SER A 223 -6.56 9.53 -1.60
CA SER A 223 -6.95 10.90 -1.25
C SER A 223 -5.89 11.92 -1.68
N TYR A 224 -5.34 12.72 -0.77
CA TYR A 224 -4.19 13.60 -1.03
C TYR A 224 -2.91 12.81 -1.41
N GLY A 225 -2.91 11.49 -1.30
CA GLY A 225 -1.91 10.61 -1.92
C GLY A 225 -1.80 10.79 -3.43
N GLY A 226 -2.84 11.32 -4.08
CA GLY A 226 -2.82 11.80 -5.47
C GLY A 226 -1.80 12.91 -5.74
N HIS A 227 -1.42 13.68 -4.71
CA HIS A 227 -0.30 14.63 -4.76
C HIS A 227 1.03 13.94 -4.43
N PHE A 228 1.07 13.16 -3.37
CA PHE A 228 2.32 12.55 -2.88
C PHE A 228 2.91 11.55 -3.88
N VAL A 229 2.09 10.62 -4.37
CA VAL A 229 2.56 9.50 -5.18
C VAL A 229 3.09 9.92 -6.56
N PRO A 230 2.41 10.75 -7.39
CA PRO A 230 2.96 11.18 -8.67
C PRO A 230 4.22 12.04 -8.52
N GLN A 231 4.27 12.94 -7.54
CA GLN A 231 5.44 13.79 -7.30
C GLN A 231 6.64 12.95 -6.84
N LEU A 232 6.44 12.01 -5.92
CA LEU A 232 7.47 11.08 -5.46
C LEU A 232 7.95 10.18 -6.62
N SER A 233 7.04 9.71 -7.49
CA SER A 233 7.37 8.94 -8.69
C SER A 233 8.35 9.69 -9.60
N THR A 234 8.10 10.97 -9.83
CA THR A 234 9.00 11.83 -10.61
C THR A 234 10.38 11.95 -9.95
N LEU A 235 10.43 12.08 -8.62
CA LEU A 235 11.69 12.12 -7.88
C LEU A 235 12.46 10.80 -7.97
N ILE A 236 11.79 9.65 -7.86
CA ILE A 236 12.41 8.33 -8.03
C ILE A 236 12.97 8.15 -9.44
N ILE A 237 12.20 8.53 -10.48
CA ILE A 237 12.65 8.45 -11.88
C ILE A 237 13.88 9.33 -12.10
N ARG A 238 13.90 10.55 -11.55
CA ARG A 238 15.06 11.45 -11.61
C ARG A 238 16.26 10.89 -10.84
N HIS A 239 16.05 10.36 -9.63
CA HIS A 239 17.07 9.68 -8.86
C HIS A 239 17.69 8.53 -9.68
N ASN A 240 16.86 7.67 -10.27
CA ASN A 240 17.31 6.52 -11.05
C ASN A 240 18.12 6.89 -12.31
N LYS A 241 17.97 8.10 -12.85
CA LYS A 241 18.80 8.58 -13.98
C LYS A 241 20.22 8.91 -13.55
N ALA A 242 20.44 9.32 -12.30
CA ALA A 242 21.72 9.80 -11.77
C ALA A 242 22.42 8.81 -10.83
N ALA A 243 21.68 7.96 -10.13
CA ALA A 243 22.23 7.09 -9.09
C ALA A 243 22.85 5.80 -9.66
N ALA A 244 23.92 5.34 -9.00
CA ALA A 244 24.53 4.02 -9.28
C ALA A 244 23.59 2.87 -8.87
N THR A 245 22.97 2.98 -7.69
CA THR A 245 21.96 2.01 -7.23
C THR A 245 20.56 2.56 -7.52
N LYS A 246 19.82 1.83 -8.33
CA LYS A 246 18.48 2.25 -8.78
C LYS A 246 17.40 1.56 -7.95
N ILE A 247 16.33 2.29 -7.67
CA ILE A 247 15.07 1.74 -7.19
C ILE A 247 14.37 1.08 -8.39
N ASN A 248 14.05 -0.21 -8.32
CA ASN A 248 13.40 -0.94 -9.40
C ASN A 248 11.90 -0.61 -9.47
N PHE A 249 11.60 0.65 -9.75
CA PHE A 249 10.26 1.25 -9.71
C PHE A 249 9.42 0.78 -10.90
N LYS A 250 8.26 0.18 -10.61
CA LYS A 250 7.38 -0.49 -11.60
C LYS A 250 6.05 0.20 -11.81
N GLY A 251 5.53 0.90 -10.83
CA GLY A 251 4.22 1.54 -11.02
C GLY A 251 3.61 2.15 -9.79
N ILE A 252 2.45 2.77 -10.02
CA ILE A 252 1.61 3.40 -9.00
C ILE A 252 0.18 2.89 -9.09
N LEU A 253 -0.45 2.69 -7.93
CA LEU A 253 -1.87 2.40 -7.78
C LEU A 253 -2.44 3.37 -6.75
N ILE A 254 -3.34 4.26 -7.18
CA ILE A 254 -3.87 5.33 -6.35
C ILE A 254 -5.41 5.35 -6.39
N GLY A 255 -6.01 5.53 -5.23
CA GLY A 255 -7.47 5.45 -5.04
C GLY A 255 -8.10 6.73 -4.55
N ASN A 256 -9.28 7.08 -5.09
CA ASN A 256 -10.10 8.23 -4.67
C ASN A 256 -9.24 9.50 -4.48
N VAL A 257 -8.49 9.87 -5.53
CA VAL A 257 -7.36 10.82 -5.44
C VAL A 257 -7.68 12.21 -5.91
N LEU A 258 -7.12 13.18 -5.20
CA LEU A 258 -7.03 14.57 -5.61
C LEU A 258 -5.91 14.74 -6.65
N ILE A 259 -6.23 15.26 -7.83
CA ILE A 259 -5.30 15.38 -8.97
C ILE A 259 -5.23 16.82 -9.47
N ASP A 260 -6.39 17.48 -9.55
CA ASP A 260 -6.52 18.81 -10.16
C ASP A 260 -7.64 19.59 -9.46
N ASP A 261 -7.28 20.67 -8.81
CA ASP A 261 -8.22 21.44 -7.98
C ASP A 261 -9.51 21.81 -8.73
N TYR A 262 -9.39 22.26 -9.99
CA TYR A 262 -10.55 22.71 -10.75
C TYR A 262 -11.49 21.56 -11.13
N HIS A 263 -10.94 20.50 -11.73
CA HIS A 263 -11.76 19.39 -12.21
C HIS A 263 -12.30 18.55 -11.05
N ASP A 264 -11.52 18.39 -9.99
CA ASP A 264 -11.93 17.64 -8.82
C ASP A 264 -13.04 18.35 -8.07
N GLN A 265 -12.93 19.67 -7.84
CA GLN A 265 -14.00 20.44 -7.21
C GLN A 265 -15.29 20.43 -8.04
N LEU A 266 -15.21 20.68 -9.36
CA LEU A 266 -16.39 20.58 -10.24
C LEU A 266 -17.03 19.20 -10.17
N GLY A 267 -16.21 18.14 -10.15
CA GLY A 267 -16.69 16.77 -10.06
C GLY A 267 -17.39 16.49 -8.73
N ILE A 268 -16.88 16.99 -7.60
CA ILE A 268 -17.53 16.92 -6.29
C ILE A 268 -18.88 17.63 -6.32
N PHE A 269 -18.94 18.85 -6.81
CA PHE A 269 -20.17 19.65 -6.82
C PHE A 269 -21.27 19.01 -7.69
N ASP A 270 -20.90 18.55 -8.88
CA ASP A 270 -21.83 17.84 -9.77
C ASP A 270 -22.30 16.51 -9.19
N PHE A 271 -21.43 15.78 -8.47
CA PHE A 271 -21.79 14.55 -7.78
C PHE A 271 -22.81 14.81 -6.67
N LEU A 272 -22.55 15.74 -5.76
CA LEU A 272 -23.44 16.06 -4.65
C LEU A 272 -24.84 16.46 -5.13
N TRP A 273 -24.90 17.23 -6.21
CA TRP A 273 -26.16 17.61 -6.85
C TRP A 273 -26.86 16.42 -7.52
N THR A 274 -26.11 15.61 -8.27
CA THR A 274 -26.65 14.46 -9.02
C THR A 274 -27.27 13.42 -8.09
N VAL A 275 -26.70 13.21 -6.92
CA VAL A 275 -27.22 12.27 -5.92
C VAL A 275 -28.26 12.90 -4.98
N GLY A 276 -28.64 14.17 -5.22
CA GLY A 276 -29.72 14.87 -4.51
C GLY A 276 -29.36 15.38 -3.13
N LEU A 277 -28.08 15.57 -2.82
CA LEU A 277 -27.62 16.06 -1.50
C LEU A 277 -27.65 17.56 -1.38
N ILE A 278 -27.60 18.30 -2.50
CA ILE A 278 -27.61 19.76 -2.54
C ILE A 278 -28.59 20.30 -3.56
N SER A 279 -29.13 21.48 -3.32
CA SER A 279 -30.03 22.20 -4.20
C SER A 279 -29.29 22.85 -5.40
N ASP A 280 -30.08 23.30 -6.42
CA ASP A 280 -29.58 24.11 -7.52
C ASP A 280 -28.87 25.39 -7.02
N THR A 281 -29.37 25.97 -5.91
CA THR A 281 -28.78 27.16 -5.29
C THR A 281 -27.41 26.86 -4.70
N ALA A 282 -27.26 25.77 -3.95
CA ALA A 282 -25.96 25.35 -3.39
C ALA A 282 -24.95 25.01 -4.50
N LEU A 283 -25.40 24.27 -5.53
CA LEU A 283 -24.55 23.97 -6.69
C LEU A 283 -24.04 25.24 -7.37
N LYS A 284 -24.91 26.22 -7.58
CA LYS A 284 -24.53 27.51 -8.18
C LYS A 284 -23.52 28.24 -7.33
N LEU A 285 -23.76 28.36 -6.00
CA LEU A 285 -22.84 29.04 -5.07
C LEU A 285 -21.47 28.37 -5.05
N LEU A 286 -21.41 27.04 -5.00
CA LEU A 286 -20.15 26.29 -5.04
C LEU A 286 -19.39 26.52 -6.34
N LYS A 287 -20.04 26.45 -7.49
CA LYS A 287 -19.41 26.67 -8.80
C LYS A 287 -18.89 28.11 -8.98
N GLU A 288 -19.65 29.10 -8.53
CA GLU A 288 -19.28 30.51 -8.67
C GLU A 288 -18.13 30.91 -7.74
N ASN A 289 -18.08 30.36 -6.52
CA ASN A 289 -17.14 30.80 -5.50
C ASN A 289 -15.95 29.85 -5.28
N CYS A 290 -16.07 28.56 -5.65
CA CYS A 290 -15.04 27.57 -5.30
C CYS A 290 -14.35 26.94 -6.50
N ALA A 291 -14.97 26.86 -7.69
CA ALA A 291 -14.43 26.07 -8.80
C ALA A 291 -12.97 26.42 -9.17
N HIS A 292 -12.56 27.67 -9.03
CA HIS A 292 -11.20 28.14 -9.33
C HIS A 292 -10.34 28.39 -8.09
N GLU A 293 -10.84 28.07 -6.90
CA GLU A 293 -10.09 28.20 -5.66
C GLU A 293 -9.12 27.02 -5.44
N PRO A 294 -8.08 27.18 -4.62
CA PRO A 294 -7.28 26.04 -4.15
C PRO A 294 -8.17 25.09 -3.33
N TYR A 295 -7.93 23.78 -3.47
CA TYR A 295 -8.58 22.80 -2.61
C TYR A 295 -8.23 23.00 -1.13
N LEU A 296 -6.95 23.31 -0.85
CA LEU A 296 -6.49 23.72 0.47
C LEU A 296 -6.37 25.26 0.52
N ASN A 297 -6.78 25.85 1.64
CA ASN A 297 -6.70 27.29 1.89
C ASN A 297 -7.54 28.14 0.90
N ALA A 298 -8.77 27.69 0.63
CA ALA A 298 -9.74 28.44 -0.16
C ALA A 298 -10.16 29.76 0.54
N SER A 299 -10.77 30.66 -0.24
CA SER A 299 -11.27 31.97 0.25
C SER A 299 -12.43 31.80 1.25
N SER A 300 -12.73 32.89 1.98
CA SER A 300 -13.90 32.96 2.88
C SER A 300 -15.21 32.81 2.12
N GLU A 301 -15.31 33.31 0.90
CA GLU A 301 -16.47 33.21 0.02
C GLU A 301 -16.75 31.75 -0.36
N CYS A 302 -15.71 31.01 -0.74
CA CYS A 302 -15.81 29.58 -0.97
C CYS A 302 -16.18 28.83 0.31
N GLY A 303 -15.57 29.17 1.46
CA GLY A 303 -15.93 28.61 2.76
C GLY A 303 -17.41 28.81 3.10
N ASN A 304 -17.99 29.96 2.81
CA ASN A 304 -19.40 30.24 3.02
C ASN A 304 -20.31 29.41 2.09
N ALA A 305 -19.90 29.20 0.82
CA ALA A 305 -20.62 28.33 -0.11
C ALA A 305 -20.62 26.86 0.36
N HIS A 306 -19.48 26.36 0.86
CA HIS A 306 -19.37 25.04 1.47
C HIS A 306 -20.25 24.90 2.71
N ASN A 307 -20.26 25.88 3.60
CA ASN A 307 -21.12 25.88 4.79
C ASN A 307 -22.61 25.84 4.41
N PHE A 308 -23.02 26.59 3.37
CA PHE A 308 -24.39 26.54 2.86
C PHE A 308 -24.75 25.13 2.38
N ALA A 309 -23.91 24.53 1.54
CA ALA A 309 -24.10 23.16 1.04
C ALA A 309 -24.12 22.13 2.19
N ALA A 310 -23.21 22.25 3.16
CA ALA A 310 -23.13 21.34 4.30
C ALA A 310 -24.40 21.37 5.17
N ASN A 311 -25.06 22.52 5.30
CA ASN A 311 -26.35 22.63 6.00
C ASN A 311 -27.47 21.90 5.26
N GLU A 312 -27.46 21.83 3.94
CA GLU A 312 -28.42 21.07 3.14
C GLU A 312 -28.12 19.56 3.23
N ILE A 313 -26.85 19.15 3.17
CA ILE A 313 -26.41 17.75 3.23
C ILE A 313 -26.75 17.13 4.58
N GLY A 314 -26.57 17.86 5.65
CA GLY A 314 -26.83 17.40 7.02
C GLY A 314 -25.79 16.39 7.54
N SER A 315 -26.22 15.54 8.48
CA SER A 315 -25.33 14.63 9.21
C SER A 315 -25.24 13.25 8.53
N ILE A 316 -24.41 13.14 7.52
CA ILE A 316 -24.11 11.88 6.81
C ILE A 316 -22.63 11.52 6.95
N ASP A 317 -22.26 10.34 6.48
CA ASP A 317 -20.86 9.97 6.26
C ASP A 317 -20.44 10.44 4.85
N TYR A 318 -19.54 11.41 4.77
CA TYR A 318 -19.02 11.90 3.48
C TYR A 318 -18.07 10.90 2.81
N TYR A 319 -17.45 10.01 3.59
CA TYR A 319 -16.57 8.98 3.06
C TYR A 319 -17.35 7.87 2.34
N SER A 320 -18.63 7.66 2.72
CA SER A 320 -19.49 6.69 2.03
C SER A 320 -20.98 7.01 2.24
N LEU A 321 -21.64 7.51 1.20
CA LEU A 321 -23.00 8.05 1.29
C LEU A 321 -24.05 7.07 1.83
N TYR A 322 -23.87 5.77 1.60
CA TYR A 322 -24.88 4.76 1.89
C TYR A 322 -24.52 3.87 3.07
N THR A 323 -23.42 4.19 3.76
CA THR A 323 -23.02 3.51 5.00
C THR A 323 -23.42 4.34 6.22
N PRO A 324 -23.70 3.71 7.35
CA PRO A 324 -24.03 4.44 8.57
C PRO A 324 -22.81 5.23 9.07
N LYS A 325 -23.05 6.44 9.58
CA LYS A 325 -22.03 7.22 10.27
C LYS A 325 -21.73 6.60 11.64
N CYS A 326 -20.47 6.67 12.09
CA CYS A 326 -20.11 6.31 13.45
C CYS A 326 -20.84 7.21 14.48
N THR A 327 -21.60 6.58 15.37
CA THR A 327 -22.25 7.25 16.50
C THR A 327 -21.96 6.48 17.78
N SER A 328 -21.97 7.16 18.92
CA SER A 328 -21.75 6.52 20.23
C SER A 328 -22.72 5.35 20.53
N SER A 329 -23.84 5.27 19.82
CA SER A 329 -24.83 4.17 19.91
C SER A 329 -24.56 3.04 18.90
N SER A 330 -23.77 3.25 17.85
CA SER A 330 -23.50 2.21 16.85
C SER A 330 -22.57 1.12 17.37
N SER A 331 -21.67 1.42 18.30
CA SER A 331 -20.84 0.41 18.97
C SER A 331 -21.63 -0.60 19.83
N THR A 332 -22.85 -0.24 20.26
CA THR A 332 -23.73 -1.13 21.04
C THR A 332 -24.77 -1.88 20.18
N THR A 333 -25.17 -1.32 19.02
CA THR A 333 -26.21 -1.92 18.17
C THR A 333 -25.70 -3.08 17.32
N SER A 334 -24.44 -3.06 16.90
CA SER A 334 -23.82 -4.20 16.20
C SER A 334 -23.81 -5.48 17.07
N ASN A 335 -23.57 -5.32 18.37
CA ASN A 335 -23.62 -6.42 19.33
C ASN A 335 -25.03 -6.94 19.65
N LEU A 336 -26.06 -6.12 19.51
CA LEU A 336 -27.46 -6.53 19.77
C LEU A 336 -28.09 -7.23 18.56
N LEU A 337 -27.80 -6.77 17.34
CA LEU A 337 -28.31 -7.38 16.12
C LEU A 337 -27.60 -8.72 15.84
N SER A 338 -26.29 -8.83 16.10
CA SER A 338 -25.55 -10.09 15.95
C SER A 338 -26.00 -11.18 16.93
N LYS A 339 -26.47 -10.81 18.13
CA LYS A 339 -27.05 -11.74 19.13
C LYS A 339 -28.46 -12.23 18.73
N ARG A 340 -29.24 -11.45 17.99
CA ARG A 340 -30.63 -11.77 17.66
C ARG A 340 -30.79 -12.58 16.36
N TRP A 341 -29.81 -12.47 15.43
CA TRP A 341 -29.82 -13.16 14.12
C TRP A 341 -28.42 -13.65 13.71
N PRO A 342 -27.87 -14.70 14.37
CA PRO A 342 -26.47 -15.07 14.17
C PRO A 342 -26.13 -15.63 12.78
N THR A 343 -27.14 -16.07 12.01
CA THR A 343 -26.94 -16.77 10.73
C THR A 343 -27.14 -15.92 9.49
N LEU A 344 -27.85 -14.79 9.58
CA LEU A 344 -28.16 -13.91 8.44
C LEU A 344 -27.19 -12.72 8.29
N LEU A 345 -26.33 -12.45 9.29
CA LEU A 345 -25.41 -11.31 9.32
C LEU A 345 -23.94 -11.71 9.35
N ARG A 346 -23.58 -12.90 8.84
CA ARG A 346 -22.18 -13.31 8.62
C ARG A 346 -21.57 -12.81 7.31
N SER A 347 -22.23 -11.92 6.56
CA SER A 347 -21.48 -11.03 5.67
C SER A 347 -20.76 -10.02 6.58
N GLN A 348 -19.45 -9.85 6.43
CA GLN A 348 -18.66 -8.88 7.15
C GLN A 348 -19.32 -7.51 7.04
N SER A 349 -20.09 -7.12 8.06
CA SER A 349 -20.76 -5.83 8.07
C SER A 349 -19.68 -4.76 8.28
N TYR A 350 -19.61 -3.80 7.38
CA TYR A 350 -18.83 -2.58 7.54
C TYR A 350 -19.05 -1.98 8.94
N ASP A 351 -17.96 -1.71 9.65
CA ASP A 351 -17.98 -1.02 10.93
C ASP A 351 -17.58 0.45 10.70
N PRO A 352 -18.50 1.40 10.87
CA PRO A 352 -18.21 2.81 10.64
C PRO A 352 -17.32 3.45 11.73
N CYS A 353 -16.95 2.70 12.77
CA CYS A 353 -16.21 3.23 13.89
C CYS A 353 -14.74 2.73 13.95
N THR A 354 -14.22 2.18 12.87
CA THR A 354 -12.86 1.65 12.79
C THR A 354 -11.81 2.67 13.22
N GLU A 355 -11.92 3.93 12.80
CA GLU A 355 -11.00 5.00 13.19
C GLU A 355 -11.00 5.22 14.71
N ALA A 356 -12.16 5.17 15.36
CA ALA A 356 -12.24 5.30 16.82
C ALA A 356 -11.55 4.12 17.53
N HIS A 357 -11.63 2.92 16.98
CA HIS A 357 -10.93 1.74 17.51
C HIS A 357 -9.42 1.90 17.39
N SER A 358 -8.94 2.38 16.23
CA SER A 358 -7.53 2.69 15.96
C SER A 358 -7.00 3.74 16.94
N ILE A 359 -7.74 4.83 17.17
CA ILE A 359 -7.37 5.87 18.15
C ILE A 359 -7.19 5.29 19.55
N ILE A 360 -8.12 4.43 20.01
CA ILE A 360 -8.00 3.81 21.34
C ILE A 360 -6.77 2.91 21.38
N TYR A 361 -6.60 2.03 20.39
CA TYR A 361 -5.55 1.02 20.37
C TYR A 361 -4.14 1.62 20.31
N PHE A 362 -3.87 2.53 19.38
CA PHE A 362 -2.54 3.13 19.22
C PHE A 362 -2.15 4.13 20.30
N ASN A 363 -3.08 4.54 21.15
CA ASN A 363 -2.78 5.32 22.34
C ASN A 363 -2.50 4.46 23.59
N LEU A 364 -2.61 3.12 23.53
CA LEU A 364 -2.20 2.25 24.62
C LEU A 364 -0.68 2.25 24.76
N PRO A 365 -0.12 2.50 25.97
CA PRO A 365 1.34 2.54 26.17
C PRO A 365 2.04 1.24 25.75
N GLU A 366 1.41 0.09 26.00
CA GLU A 366 1.91 -1.22 25.65
C GLU A 366 1.96 -1.44 24.12
N VAL A 367 1.01 -0.85 23.36
CA VAL A 367 1.01 -0.89 21.89
C VAL A 367 2.15 -0.04 21.33
N GLN A 368 2.31 1.17 21.84
CA GLN A 368 3.39 2.06 21.44
C GLN A 368 4.76 1.46 21.78
N GLN A 369 4.89 0.80 22.93
CA GLN A 369 6.11 0.10 23.28
C GLN A 369 6.39 -1.07 22.34
N ALA A 370 5.38 -1.89 22.01
CA ALA A 370 5.50 -3.00 21.09
C ALA A 370 5.87 -2.55 19.67
N LEU A 371 5.41 -1.35 19.27
CA LEU A 371 5.72 -0.72 17.99
C LEU A 371 7.00 0.14 18.03
N HIS A 372 7.80 0.10 19.09
CA HIS A 372 9.06 0.83 19.24
C HIS A 372 8.91 2.36 19.10
N VAL A 373 7.78 2.92 19.55
CA VAL A 373 7.52 4.35 19.49
C VAL A 373 8.46 5.11 20.40
N ARG A 374 9.15 6.12 19.85
CA ARG A 374 10.09 6.95 20.60
C ARG A 374 9.37 7.84 21.62
N GLY A 375 9.84 7.81 22.87
CA GLY A 375 9.27 8.66 23.93
C GLY A 375 7.90 8.24 24.43
N SER A 376 7.49 6.99 24.15
CA SER A 376 6.22 6.42 24.63
C SER A 376 6.05 6.56 26.15
N PRO A 377 4.82 6.89 26.65
CA PRO A 377 3.63 7.13 25.86
C PRO A 377 3.58 8.55 25.24
N VAL A 378 3.15 8.64 24.00
CA VAL A 378 2.86 9.92 23.32
C VAL A 378 1.40 9.93 22.87
N LYS A 379 0.78 11.12 22.82
CA LYS A 379 -0.56 11.26 22.24
C LYS A 379 -0.46 11.03 20.74
N TRP A 380 -1.17 10.03 20.24
CA TRP A 380 -1.27 9.74 18.82
C TRP A 380 -2.64 10.16 18.29
N GLU A 381 -2.65 10.75 17.09
CA GLU A 381 -3.85 11.20 16.38
C GLU A 381 -3.78 10.68 14.94
N THR A 382 -4.95 10.41 14.36
CA THR A 382 -5.07 9.89 12.98
C THR A 382 -4.58 10.87 11.93
N CYS A 383 -4.72 12.18 12.18
CA CYS A 383 -4.22 13.24 11.31
C CYS A 383 -3.51 14.34 12.10
N GLY A 384 -2.38 14.80 11.59
CA GLY A 384 -1.59 15.90 12.17
C GLY A 384 -2.17 17.28 11.80
N LEU A 385 -3.19 17.74 12.52
CA LEU A 385 -3.92 18.98 12.21
C LEU A 385 -3.01 20.22 12.10
N THR A 386 -1.97 20.34 12.95
CA THR A 386 -1.00 21.44 12.88
C THR A 386 -0.33 21.50 11.52
N VAL A 387 0.10 20.36 10.99
CA VAL A 387 0.75 20.21 9.70
C VAL A 387 -0.25 20.45 8.57
N HIS A 388 -1.44 19.89 8.69
CA HIS A 388 -2.51 20.04 7.70
C HIS A 388 -2.85 21.51 7.45
N TYR A 389 -3.17 22.27 8.49
CA TYR A 389 -3.52 23.70 8.36
C TYR A 389 -2.33 24.61 8.01
N ALA A 390 -1.10 24.14 8.23
CA ALA A 390 0.11 24.88 7.89
C ALA A 390 0.67 24.53 6.50
N TRP A 391 -0.03 23.71 5.71
CA TRP A 391 0.44 23.25 4.40
C TRP A 391 0.69 24.41 3.43
N LYS A 392 1.91 24.47 2.82
CA LYS A 392 2.38 25.66 2.12
C LYS A 392 2.26 25.63 0.60
N ASP A 393 2.55 24.50 -0.03
CA ASP A 393 2.78 24.45 -1.48
C ASP A 393 2.04 23.26 -2.16
N SER A 394 0.73 23.15 -1.88
CA SER A 394 -0.14 22.23 -2.63
C SER A 394 -0.17 22.61 -4.11
N ALA A 395 0.13 21.67 -4.98
CA ALA A 395 0.06 21.89 -6.41
C ALA A 395 -1.40 22.04 -6.87
N ARG A 396 -1.72 23.09 -7.64
CA ARG A 396 -3.09 23.29 -8.17
C ARG A 396 -3.50 22.21 -9.18
N SER A 397 -2.53 21.57 -9.83
CA SER A 397 -2.75 20.55 -10.83
C SER A 397 -1.54 19.63 -10.95
N LEU A 398 -1.79 18.34 -11.01
CA LEU A 398 -0.80 17.30 -11.31
C LEU A 398 -1.05 16.61 -12.66
N LEU A 399 -1.96 17.15 -13.47
CA LEU A 399 -2.28 16.59 -14.80
C LEU A 399 -1.02 16.43 -15.67
N ASN A 400 -0.16 17.47 -15.72
CA ASN A 400 1.09 17.39 -16.48
C ASN A 400 2.06 16.35 -15.91
N THR A 401 2.14 16.23 -14.59
CA THR A 401 2.97 15.23 -13.92
C THR A 401 2.50 13.82 -14.24
N ILE A 402 1.19 13.56 -14.13
CA ILE A 402 0.62 12.24 -14.49
C ILE A 402 0.82 11.95 -15.96
N LYS A 403 0.62 12.93 -16.85
CA LYS A 403 0.86 12.78 -18.29
C LYS A 403 2.32 12.44 -18.61
N GLU A 404 3.29 13.06 -17.93
CA GLU A 404 4.71 12.68 -18.05
C GLU A 404 4.94 11.23 -17.59
N LEU A 405 4.31 10.83 -16.49
CA LEU A 405 4.45 9.48 -15.95
C LEU A 405 3.87 8.41 -16.89
N THR A 406 2.79 8.68 -17.64
CA THR A 406 2.22 7.70 -18.59
C THR A 406 3.20 7.31 -19.70
N THR A 407 4.21 8.14 -20.00
CA THR A 407 5.25 7.88 -21.00
C THR A 407 6.54 7.34 -20.41
N SER A 408 6.64 7.20 -19.08
CA SER A 408 7.87 6.81 -18.38
C SER A 408 8.13 5.31 -18.31
N GLY A 409 7.20 4.49 -18.81
CA GLY A 409 7.30 3.02 -18.80
C GLY A 409 6.89 2.36 -17.48
N ILE A 410 6.32 3.10 -16.53
CA ILE A 410 5.74 2.54 -15.31
C ILE A 410 4.24 2.28 -15.50
N ARG A 411 3.70 1.34 -14.72
CA ARG A 411 2.26 1.06 -14.69
C ARG A 411 1.52 2.06 -13.83
N ILE A 412 0.44 2.65 -14.34
CA ILE A 412 -0.39 3.61 -13.61
C ILE A 412 -1.83 3.13 -13.58
N TRP A 413 -2.34 2.87 -12.39
CA TRP A 413 -3.75 2.61 -12.17
C TRP A 413 -4.34 3.63 -11.21
N ILE A 414 -5.53 4.12 -11.57
CA ILE A 414 -6.34 5.00 -10.72
C ILE A 414 -7.68 4.31 -10.51
N TYR A 415 -8.05 4.10 -9.25
CA TYR A 415 -9.38 3.55 -8.92
C TYR A 415 -10.20 4.57 -8.12
N SER A 416 -11.52 4.43 -8.16
CA SER A 416 -12.43 5.32 -7.44
C SER A 416 -13.71 4.59 -7.04
N GLY A 417 -14.05 4.65 -5.76
CA GLY A 417 -15.33 4.21 -5.23
C GLY A 417 -16.45 5.18 -5.65
N ASN A 418 -17.61 4.65 -6.03
CA ASN A 418 -18.68 5.46 -6.60
C ASN A 418 -19.69 6.01 -5.57
N THR A 419 -19.44 5.81 -4.27
CA THR A 419 -20.24 6.39 -3.18
C THR A 419 -19.48 7.41 -2.33
N ASP A 420 -18.26 7.76 -2.71
CA ASP A 420 -17.43 8.79 -2.10
C ASP A 420 -17.98 10.19 -2.40
N ALA A 421 -18.21 11.00 -1.37
CA ALA A 421 -18.58 12.40 -1.49
C ALA A 421 -17.45 13.37 -1.10
N VAL A 422 -16.26 12.86 -0.72
CA VAL A 422 -15.06 13.65 -0.44
C VAL A 422 -14.28 13.88 -1.73
N ILE A 423 -13.88 12.80 -2.41
CA ILE A 423 -13.28 12.86 -3.75
C ILE A 423 -14.11 11.98 -4.67
N ALA A 424 -15.21 12.54 -5.16
CA ALA A 424 -16.21 11.82 -5.92
C ALA A 424 -15.65 11.18 -7.20
N ILE A 425 -16.25 10.08 -7.63
CA ILE A 425 -15.89 9.42 -8.90
C ILE A 425 -15.95 10.36 -10.10
N THR A 426 -16.84 11.33 -10.09
CA THR A 426 -16.94 12.39 -11.11
C THR A 426 -15.70 13.28 -11.12
N SER A 427 -15.09 13.56 -9.97
CA SER A 427 -13.81 14.28 -9.83
C SER A 427 -12.71 13.56 -10.60
N THR A 428 -12.50 12.29 -10.26
CA THR A 428 -11.52 11.44 -10.95
C THR A 428 -11.78 11.39 -12.45
N ARG A 429 -13.03 11.23 -12.88
CA ARG A 429 -13.38 11.17 -14.30
C ARG A 429 -13.18 12.51 -15.04
N TYR A 430 -13.43 13.64 -14.39
CA TYR A 430 -13.17 14.96 -14.99
C TYR A 430 -11.68 15.19 -15.13
N SER A 431 -10.88 14.91 -14.13
CA SER A 431 -9.42 15.01 -14.17
C SER A 431 -8.81 14.07 -15.22
N LEU A 432 -9.28 12.82 -15.32
CA LEU A 432 -8.84 11.88 -16.37
C LEU A 432 -9.21 12.37 -17.78
N ARG A 433 -10.40 12.95 -17.96
CA ARG A 433 -10.79 13.53 -19.24
C ARG A 433 -9.88 14.71 -19.61
N ALA A 434 -9.50 15.53 -18.63
CA ALA A 434 -8.59 16.67 -18.84
C ALA A 434 -7.16 16.24 -19.20
N LEU A 435 -6.70 15.04 -18.82
CA LEU A 435 -5.44 14.46 -19.30
C LEU A 435 -5.41 14.27 -20.81
N ASN A 436 -6.58 14.12 -21.44
CA ASN A 436 -6.74 13.93 -22.89
C ASN A 436 -5.87 12.79 -23.44
N LEU A 437 -5.85 11.66 -22.72
CA LEU A 437 -5.15 10.44 -23.15
C LEU A 437 -6.03 9.65 -24.13
N PRO A 438 -5.45 9.08 -25.20
CA PRO A 438 -6.18 8.16 -26.08
C PRO A 438 -6.71 6.95 -25.31
N THR A 439 -7.94 6.54 -25.62
CA THR A 439 -8.50 5.29 -25.09
C THR A 439 -8.00 4.11 -25.90
N VAL A 440 -7.58 3.04 -25.22
CA VAL A 440 -7.05 1.82 -25.85
C VAL A 440 -8.12 0.75 -26.06
N GLY A 441 -9.18 0.77 -25.22
CA GLY A 441 -10.26 -0.22 -25.28
C GLY A 441 -11.60 0.36 -24.88
N SER A 442 -12.65 -0.45 -24.99
CA SER A 442 -14.00 -0.06 -24.56
C SER A 442 -14.09 0.10 -23.06
N TYR A 443 -15.00 0.96 -22.60
CA TYR A 443 -15.42 1.01 -21.19
C TYR A 443 -16.27 -0.22 -20.89
N LEU A 444 -15.77 -1.12 -20.01
CA LEU A 444 -16.38 -2.43 -19.75
C LEU A 444 -16.64 -2.65 -18.27
N PRO A 445 -17.68 -3.41 -17.91
CA PRO A 445 -17.80 -3.91 -16.54
C PRO A 445 -16.68 -4.90 -16.25
N TRP A 446 -16.19 -4.90 -15.01
CA TRP A 446 -15.35 -5.97 -14.51
C TRP A 446 -16.08 -6.76 -13.42
N TYR A 447 -15.68 -8.01 -13.24
CA TYR A 447 -16.40 -8.97 -12.42
C TYR A 447 -15.50 -9.52 -11.31
N GLU A 448 -16.12 -9.75 -10.15
CA GLU A 448 -15.58 -10.48 -9.01
C GLU A 448 -16.64 -11.50 -8.57
N ASP A 449 -16.26 -12.78 -8.47
CA ASP A 449 -17.18 -13.88 -8.09
C ASP A 449 -18.52 -13.87 -8.84
N GLY A 450 -18.49 -13.58 -10.14
CA GLY A 450 -19.68 -13.53 -10.99
C GLY A 450 -20.55 -12.28 -10.86
N GLU A 451 -20.24 -11.37 -9.94
CA GLU A 451 -20.93 -10.10 -9.74
C GLU A 451 -20.15 -8.94 -10.38
N VAL A 452 -20.86 -7.87 -10.75
CA VAL A 452 -20.23 -6.66 -11.29
C VAL A 452 -19.52 -5.92 -10.16
N GLY A 453 -18.18 -5.94 -10.15
CA GLY A 453 -17.36 -5.20 -9.21
C GLY A 453 -17.28 -3.70 -9.52
N GLY A 454 -17.52 -3.32 -10.77
CA GLY A 454 -17.51 -1.94 -11.26
C GLY A 454 -17.20 -1.88 -12.75
N TRP A 455 -16.56 -0.80 -13.18
CA TRP A 455 -16.21 -0.59 -14.59
C TRP A 455 -14.74 -0.21 -14.74
N THR A 456 -14.16 -0.55 -15.89
CA THR A 456 -12.78 -0.22 -16.19
C THR A 456 -12.63 0.40 -17.57
N GLN A 457 -11.68 1.33 -17.69
CA GLN A 457 -11.26 1.98 -18.92
C GLN A 457 -9.75 1.99 -19.02
N GLN A 458 -9.24 1.49 -20.15
CA GLN A 458 -7.81 1.61 -20.46
C GLN A 458 -7.55 2.83 -21.35
N TYR A 459 -6.54 3.59 -20.99
CA TYR A 459 -5.95 4.68 -21.75
C TYR A 459 -4.50 4.33 -22.09
N GLU A 460 -3.87 5.08 -23.01
CA GLU A 460 -2.43 4.95 -23.22
C GLU A 460 -1.66 5.29 -21.93
N GLY A 461 -0.97 4.29 -21.37
CA GLY A 461 -0.15 4.42 -20.16
C GLY A 461 -0.91 4.49 -18.84
N LEU A 462 -2.25 4.39 -18.83
CA LEU A 462 -3.05 4.49 -17.61
C LEU A 462 -4.30 3.60 -17.68
N THR A 463 -4.64 2.96 -16.54
CA THR A 463 -5.91 2.25 -16.36
C THR A 463 -6.75 2.92 -15.28
N PHE A 464 -8.01 3.18 -15.58
CA PHE A 464 -9.02 3.63 -14.61
C PHE A 464 -9.92 2.48 -14.20
N VAL A 465 -10.27 2.41 -12.90
CA VAL A 465 -11.17 1.41 -12.33
C VAL A 465 -12.19 2.09 -11.43
N ALA A 466 -13.46 2.02 -11.79
CA ALA A 466 -14.58 2.35 -10.91
C ALA A 466 -14.91 1.15 -10.03
N VAL A 467 -15.14 1.36 -8.74
CA VAL A 467 -15.53 0.30 -7.78
C VAL A 467 -16.94 0.56 -7.27
N ASN A 468 -17.80 -0.44 -7.45
CA ASN A 468 -19.22 -0.31 -7.18
C ASN A 468 -19.51 -0.36 -5.67
N ALA A 469 -20.36 0.55 -5.19
CA ALA A 469 -20.79 0.64 -3.80
C ALA A 469 -19.60 0.72 -2.79
N ALA A 470 -18.48 1.30 -3.21
CA ALA A 470 -17.35 1.66 -2.35
C ALA A 470 -17.32 3.17 -2.13
N GLY A 471 -16.98 3.58 -0.93
CA GLY A 471 -16.72 4.97 -0.58
C GLY A 471 -15.26 5.37 -0.80
N HIS A 472 -14.79 6.36 -0.03
CA HIS A 472 -13.45 6.94 -0.10
C HIS A 472 -12.36 5.89 0.12
N GLU A 473 -12.48 5.12 1.19
CA GLU A 473 -11.61 4.01 1.55
C GLU A 473 -12.11 2.73 0.88
N VAL A 474 -11.80 2.56 -0.40
CA VAL A 474 -12.29 1.40 -1.17
C VAL A 474 -11.92 0.06 -0.50
N PRO A 475 -10.68 -0.13 0.03
CA PRO A 475 -10.32 -1.38 0.68
C PRO A 475 -11.09 -1.66 1.98
N LEU A 476 -11.56 -0.64 2.68
CA LEU A 476 -12.41 -0.79 3.84
C LEU A 476 -13.83 -1.21 3.45
N HIS A 477 -14.41 -0.55 2.41
CA HIS A 477 -15.79 -0.78 2.01
C HIS A 477 -15.97 -2.02 1.14
N LYS A 478 -14.99 -2.34 0.28
CA LYS A 478 -14.99 -3.45 -0.69
C LYS A 478 -13.65 -4.19 -0.68
N PRO A 479 -13.30 -4.83 0.44
CA PRO A 479 -11.94 -5.37 0.65
C PRO A 479 -11.57 -6.46 -0.36
N GLN A 480 -12.48 -7.33 -0.75
CA GLN A 480 -12.24 -8.39 -1.73
C GLN A 480 -11.96 -7.78 -3.12
N GLN A 481 -12.81 -6.85 -3.56
CA GLN A 481 -12.65 -6.16 -4.83
C GLN A 481 -11.34 -5.36 -4.88
N ALA A 482 -10.98 -4.68 -3.79
CA ALA A 482 -9.72 -3.96 -3.68
C ALA A 482 -8.50 -4.90 -3.80
N LEU A 483 -8.54 -6.06 -3.15
CA LEU A 483 -7.48 -7.06 -3.27
C LEU A 483 -7.38 -7.62 -4.71
N THR A 484 -8.49 -7.83 -5.39
CA THR A 484 -8.52 -8.26 -6.79
C THR A 484 -7.91 -7.21 -7.72
N ILE A 485 -8.23 -5.93 -7.52
CA ILE A 485 -7.61 -4.81 -8.24
C ILE A 485 -6.09 -4.81 -8.01
N PHE A 486 -5.65 -4.95 -6.76
CA PHE A 486 -4.23 -4.97 -6.42
C PHE A 486 -3.49 -6.17 -7.04
N LYS A 487 -4.07 -7.37 -7.01
CA LYS A 487 -3.52 -8.57 -7.67
C LYS A 487 -3.36 -8.35 -9.18
N ALA A 488 -4.39 -7.85 -9.85
CA ALA A 488 -4.36 -7.56 -11.29
C ALA A 488 -3.33 -6.47 -11.62
N PHE A 489 -3.27 -5.41 -10.80
CA PHE A 489 -2.27 -4.36 -10.93
C PHE A 489 -0.83 -4.92 -10.81
N LEU A 490 -0.51 -5.72 -9.81
CA LEU A 490 0.83 -6.32 -9.66
C LEU A 490 1.17 -7.25 -10.81
N ALA A 491 0.22 -8.06 -11.25
CA ALA A 491 0.41 -8.98 -12.39
C ALA A 491 0.51 -8.25 -13.75
N GLY A 492 0.02 -7.00 -13.85
CA GLY A 492 -0.07 -6.28 -15.11
C GLY A 492 -1.11 -6.85 -16.07
N THR A 493 -2.12 -7.50 -15.53
CA THR A 493 -3.23 -8.09 -16.29
C THR A 493 -4.48 -7.24 -16.15
N PRO A 494 -5.34 -7.14 -17.18
CA PRO A 494 -6.62 -6.48 -17.05
C PRO A 494 -7.52 -7.24 -16.05
N LEU A 495 -8.48 -6.51 -15.46
CA LEU A 495 -9.54 -7.12 -14.68
C LEU A 495 -10.44 -8.00 -15.58
N ALA A 496 -11.04 -9.05 -15.01
CA ALA A 496 -11.93 -9.94 -15.75
C ALA A 496 -13.17 -9.18 -16.24
N THR A 497 -13.39 -9.11 -17.56
CA THR A 497 -14.53 -8.41 -18.18
C THR A 497 -15.63 -9.35 -18.65
N SER A 498 -15.54 -10.64 -18.39
CA SER A 498 -16.57 -11.66 -18.62
C SER A 498 -16.85 -12.41 -17.31
N LYS A 499 -18.11 -12.84 -17.12
CA LYS A 499 -18.47 -13.66 -15.98
C LYS A 499 -17.65 -14.96 -16.00
N GLN A 500 -16.71 -15.11 -15.09
CA GLN A 500 -16.12 -16.38 -14.74
C GLN A 500 -16.83 -16.85 -13.47
N PHE A 501 -17.60 -17.92 -13.56
CA PHE A 501 -18.06 -18.60 -12.35
C PHE A 501 -16.89 -19.47 -11.88
N SER A 502 -16.41 -19.27 -10.67
CA SER A 502 -15.60 -20.28 -10.01
C SER A 502 -16.48 -21.49 -9.82
N ASP A 503 -16.18 -22.58 -10.48
CA ASP A 503 -16.78 -23.88 -10.17
C ASP A 503 -16.43 -24.19 -8.70
N TYR A 504 -17.47 -24.16 -7.84
CA TYR A 504 -17.38 -24.61 -6.46
C TYR A 504 -17.37 -26.15 -6.40
#